data_a02f33fd6e2f9626cd80e6fa3dd973db
#
_entry.id   a02f33fd6e2f9626cd80e6fa3dd973db
#
_cell.length_a   1.000
_cell.length_b   1.000
_cell.length_c   1.000
_cell.angle_alpha   90.00
_cell.angle_beta   90.00
_cell.angle_gamma   90.00
#
_symmetry.space_group_name_H-M   'P 1'
#
loop_
_entity.id
_entity.type
_entity.pdbx_description
1 polymer ?
#
loop_
_entity_poly.entity_id
_entity_poly.type
_entity_poly.pdbx_seq_one_letter_code
_entity_poly.pdbx_strand_id
1 'polypeptide(L)'
;RDLDRLKPADLWLISTPDDAIQAASEALAESGVLAPGNSVFHCSGSLSSKIIRLPDSQCYRASVHPIHSFSNPQKSISTFAGSSCAVEGDEQAIKILNALFTAIGGQCFPLPSAKKALYHAATVMACNNLVALLDISKQMLAEVDIDKTQQDQILNPLIRQTVDNYLNNTDAAACLTGPISRGDDSTVAAHLDALSPQRQWRNAYSVLGEAAVGIAQQQGYASDDELKKITALLARA
;
A
#
# COMPACT_ATOMS: atom_id res chain seq x y z
N ARG A 1 -0.63 21.37 21.87
CA ARG A 1 -2.01 21.88 21.87
C ARG A 1 -2.56 21.73 23.27
N ASP A 2 -3.36 22.70 23.70
CA ASP A 2 -3.98 22.73 25.02
C ASP A 2 -5.16 21.73 25.05
N LEU A 3 -4.98 20.60 25.73
CA LEU A 3 -6.00 19.55 25.87
C LEU A 3 -7.06 19.93 26.91
N ASP A 4 -6.81 20.95 27.78
CA ASP A 4 -7.72 21.41 28.81
C ASP A 4 -9.02 22.03 28.27
N ARG A 5 -9.04 22.31 26.96
CA ARG A 5 -10.21 22.84 26.24
C ARG A 5 -11.05 21.79 25.52
N LEU A 6 -10.68 20.53 25.62
CA LEU A 6 -11.46 19.46 25.00
C LEU A 6 -12.79 19.31 25.73
N LYS A 7 -13.86 19.14 24.95
CA LYS A 7 -15.18 18.84 25.51
C LYS A 7 -15.31 17.32 25.66
N PRO A 8 -16.05 16.82 26.66
CA PRO A 8 -16.36 15.40 26.77
C PRO A 8 -16.93 14.84 25.45
N ALA A 9 -16.49 13.66 25.10
CA ALA A 9 -16.94 12.94 23.91
C ALA A 9 -16.91 11.43 24.17
N ASP A 10 -17.75 10.69 23.45
CA ASP A 10 -17.79 9.22 23.54
C ASP A 10 -16.74 8.54 22.64
N LEU A 11 -16.34 9.25 21.59
CA LEU A 11 -15.41 8.75 20.57
C LEU A 11 -14.28 9.76 20.29
N TRP A 12 -13.06 9.29 20.36
CA TRP A 12 -11.84 10.07 20.21
C TRP A 12 -10.99 9.57 19.05
N LEU A 13 -10.74 10.42 18.07
CA LEU A 13 -9.83 10.14 16.96
C LEU A 13 -8.46 10.79 17.20
N ILE A 14 -7.40 9.99 17.21
CA ILE A 14 -6.01 10.45 17.14
C ILE A 14 -5.61 10.49 15.66
N SER A 15 -5.56 11.70 15.10
CA SER A 15 -5.22 11.97 13.69
C SER A 15 -3.85 12.61 13.52
N THR A 16 -2.89 12.21 14.34
CA THR A 16 -1.48 12.61 14.25
C THR A 16 -0.70 11.70 13.31
N PRO A 17 0.53 12.07 12.87
CA PRO A 17 1.47 11.13 12.27
C PRO A 17 1.70 9.91 13.17
N ASP A 18 2.08 8.79 12.57
CA ASP A 18 2.20 7.49 13.24
C ASP A 18 3.14 7.52 14.46
N ASP A 19 4.27 8.20 14.34
CA ASP A 19 5.29 8.37 15.40
C ASP A 19 4.79 9.18 16.61
N ALA A 20 3.73 9.97 16.44
CA ALA A 20 3.14 10.80 17.49
C ALA A 20 1.87 10.18 18.13
N ILE A 21 1.36 9.05 17.62
CA ILE A 21 0.10 8.45 18.12
C ILE A 21 0.21 8.06 19.60
N GLN A 22 1.32 7.42 19.99
CA GLN A 22 1.51 6.99 21.38
C GLN A 22 1.51 8.20 22.32
N ALA A 23 2.35 9.20 22.06
CA ALA A 23 2.44 10.40 22.90
C ALA A 23 1.12 11.18 22.95
N ALA A 24 0.39 11.27 21.83
CA ALA A 24 -0.93 11.90 21.80
C ALA A 24 -1.96 11.13 22.65
N SER A 25 -1.90 9.79 22.66
CA SER A 25 -2.78 8.97 23.49
C SER A 25 -2.45 9.09 24.99
N GLU A 26 -1.17 9.16 25.33
CA GLU A 26 -0.70 9.38 26.71
C GLU A 26 -1.19 10.73 27.22
N ALA A 27 -0.98 11.80 26.46
CA ALA A 27 -1.47 13.14 26.82
C ALA A 27 -3.00 13.19 26.95
N LEU A 28 -3.74 12.49 26.09
CA LEU A 28 -5.19 12.38 26.19
C LEU A 28 -5.62 11.64 27.48
N ALA A 29 -4.92 10.56 27.83
CA ALA A 29 -5.18 9.80 29.05
C ALA A 29 -4.90 10.65 30.32
N GLU A 30 -3.81 11.41 30.32
CA GLU A 30 -3.40 12.28 31.43
C GLU A 30 -4.30 13.52 31.60
N SER A 31 -4.97 13.96 30.54
CA SER A 31 -5.87 15.13 30.60
C SER A 31 -7.10 14.92 31.46
N GLY A 32 -7.42 13.68 31.83
CA GLY A 32 -8.60 13.34 32.62
C GLY A 32 -9.95 13.52 31.92
N VAL A 33 -9.97 13.82 30.61
CA VAL A 33 -11.19 14.02 29.82
C VAL A 33 -11.88 12.71 29.43
N LEU A 34 -11.15 11.58 29.48
CA LEU A 34 -11.69 10.26 29.17
C LEU A 34 -12.59 9.75 30.30
N ALA A 35 -13.77 9.27 29.94
CA ALA A 35 -14.74 8.64 30.85
C ALA A 35 -14.90 7.14 30.54
N PRO A 36 -15.36 6.32 31.52
CA PRO A 36 -15.69 4.94 31.27
C PRO A 36 -16.65 4.77 30.08
N GLY A 37 -16.37 3.81 29.19
CA GLY A 37 -17.13 3.58 27.98
C GLY A 37 -16.61 4.33 26.74
N ASN A 38 -15.73 5.33 26.91
CA ASN A 38 -15.16 6.02 25.77
C ASN A 38 -14.33 5.11 24.89
N SER A 39 -14.37 5.37 23.59
CA SER A 39 -13.56 4.68 22.59
C SER A 39 -12.52 5.62 21.99
N VAL A 40 -11.26 5.18 21.94
CA VAL A 40 -10.14 5.93 21.34
C VAL A 40 -9.60 5.12 20.16
N PHE A 41 -9.43 5.77 19.02
CA PHE A 41 -8.93 5.09 17.82
C PHE A 41 -7.99 5.96 16.99
N HIS A 42 -7.22 5.33 16.11
CA HIS A 42 -6.41 5.97 15.09
C HIS A 42 -6.63 5.32 13.72
N CYS A 43 -6.14 5.98 12.66
CA CYS A 43 -6.27 5.50 11.27
C CYS A 43 -4.94 4.99 10.67
N SER A 44 -3.90 4.73 11.47
CA SER A 44 -2.65 4.14 10.96
C SER A 44 -2.89 2.79 10.29
N GLY A 45 -2.28 2.59 9.13
CA GLY A 45 -2.30 1.32 8.42
C GLY A 45 -1.34 0.29 9.01
N SER A 46 -0.23 0.72 9.61
CA SER A 46 0.85 -0.14 10.11
C SER A 46 0.76 -0.41 11.61
N LEU A 47 0.38 0.59 12.42
CA LEU A 47 0.37 0.49 13.87
C LEU A 47 -0.91 -0.19 14.38
N SER A 48 -0.73 -1.10 15.34
CA SER A 48 -1.84 -1.72 16.06
C SER A 48 -2.47 -0.74 17.06
N SER A 49 -3.77 -0.91 17.34
CA SER A 49 -4.49 -0.19 18.40
C SER A 49 -3.82 -0.30 19.77
N LYS A 50 -2.98 -1.33 19.99
CA LYS A 50 -2.23 -1.53 21.23
C LYS A 50 -1.23 -0.40 21.54
N ILE A 51 -0.87 0.44 20.55
CA ILE A 51 -0.04 1.63 20.76
C ILE A 51 -0.75 2.70 21.59
N ILE A 52 -2.09 2.71 21.56
CA ILE A 52 -2.90 3.64 22.34
C ILE A 52 -2.77 3.32 23.82
N ARG A 53 -2.34 4.28 24.60
CA ARG A 53 -2.30 4.21 26.06
C ARG A 53 -3.62 4.75 26.61
N LEU A 54 -4.27 3.95 27.42
CA LEU A 54 -5.50 4.32 28.10
C LEU A 54 -5.26 4.31 29.61
N PRO A 55 -5.99 5.14 30.38
CA PRO A 55 -6.02 4.98 31.84
C PRO A 55 -6.62 3.62 32.19
N ASP A 56 -6.40 3.17 33.45
CA ASP A 56 -7.00 1.93 33.98
C ASP A 56 -8.55 2.00 34.12
N SER A 57 -9.16 2.86 33.35
CA SER A 57 -10.60 3.03 33.23
C SER A 57 -11.15 2.10 32.15
N GLN A 58 -12.43 1.82 32.20
CA GLN A 58 -13.15 1.00 31.19
C GLN A 58 -13.29 1.73 29.84
N CYS A 59 -12.16 2.20 29.28
CA CYS A 59 -12.09 2.76 27.94
C CYS A 59 -11.66 1.69 26.92
N TYR A 60 -12.06 1.86 25.68
CA TYR A 60 -11.79 0.92 24.58
C TYR A 60 -10.89 1.56 23.56
N ARG A 61 -10.03 0.74 22.92
CA ARG A 61 -9.13 1.18 21.85
C ARG A 61 -9.34 0.38 20.57
N ALA A 62 -9.22 1.06 19.45
CA ALA A 62 -9.26 0.41 18.13
C ALA A 62 -8.39 1.13 17.11
N SER A 63 -8.23 0.51 15.97
CA SER A 63 -7.68 1.14 14.78
C SER A 63 -8.58 0.82 13.59
N VAL A 64 -8.84 1.84 12.76
CA VAL A 64 -9.51 1.69 11.47
C VAL A 64 -8.62 2.29 10.40
N HIS A 65 -8.12 1.46 9.49
CA HIS A 65 -7.33 1.94 8.36
C HIS A 65 -8.17 1.98 7.09
N PRO A 66 -8.59 3.16 6.63
CA PRO A 66 -9.22 3.30 5.33
C PRO A 66 -8.19 3.12 4.21
N ILE A 67 -8.42 2.14 3.32
CA ILE A 67 -7.56 1.89 2.16
C ILE A 67 -8.04 2.80 1.03
N HIS A 68 -7.48 3.99 0.99
CA HIS A 68 -7.85 5.02 0.02
C HIS A 68 -6.64 5.92 -0.30
N SER A 69 -6.51 6.35 -1.54
CA SER A 69 -5.45 7.27 -1.94
C SER A 69 -5.83 8.71 -1.62
N PHE A 70 -5.41 9.20 -0.45
CA PHE A 70 -5.73 10.56 0.05
C PHE A 70 -4.82 11.66 -0.56
N SER A 71 -4.63 11.66 -1.86
CA SER A 71 -3.79 12.66 -2.53
C SER A 71 -4.39 14.07 -2.56
N ASN A 72 -5.71 14.18 -2.45
CA ASN A 72 -6.44 15.46 -2.42
C ASN A 72 -7.65 15.32 -1.49
N PRO A 73 -7.72 16.08 -0.36
CA PRO A 73 -8.80 15.96 0.62
C PRO A 73 -10.21 16.15 0.05
N GLN A 74 -10.40 17.18 -0.79
CA GLN A 74 -11.72 17.45 -1.37
C GLN A 74 -12.19 16.34 -2.30
N LYS A 75 -11.28 15.82 -3.13
CA LYS A 75 -11.57 14.68 -4.00
C LYS A 75 -11.84 13.42 -3.18
N SER A 76 -11.09 13.20 -2.10
CA SER A 76 -11.25 12.03 -1.24
C SER A 76 -12.63 11.96 -0.60
N ILE A 77 -13.24 13.08 -0.22
CA ILE A 77 -14.61 13.11 0.31
C ILE A 77 -15.60 12.49 -0.68
N SER A 78 -15.49 12.81 -1.97
CA SER A 78 -16.41 12.33 -3.00
C SER A 78 -16.12 10.91 -3.49
N THR A 79 -14.91 10.39 -3.27
CA THR A 79 -14.46 9.07 -3.76
C THR A 79 -14.30 8.04 -2.65
N PHE A 80 -14.53 8.40 -1.39
CA PHE A 80 -14.35 7.52 -0.23
C PHE A 80 -15.32 6.33 -0.21
N ALA A 81 -16.58 6.56 -0.62
CA ALA A 81 -17.59 5.51 -0.63
C ALA A 81 -17.10 4.29 -1.45
N GLY A 82 -17.27 3.10 -0.90
CA GLY A 82 -16.73 1.85 -1.44
C GLY A 82 -15.31 1.50 -0.99
N SER A 83 -14.61 2.41 -0.28
CA SER A 83 -13.27 2.11 0.23
C SER A 83 -13.30 1.04 1.31
N SER A 84 -12.41 0.06 1.21
CA SER A 84 -12.23 -0.94 2.25
C SER A 84 -11.57 -0.34 3.49
N CYS A 85 -12.00 -0.78 4.69
CA CYS A 85 -11.52 -0.28 5.97
C CYS A 85 -11.12 -1.45 6.85
N ALA A 86 -9.82 -1.62 7.10
CA ALA A 86 -9.32 -2.66 7.98
C ALA A 86 -9.50 -2.25 9.45
N VAL A 87 -10.18 -3.09 10.25
CA VAL A 87 -10.54 -2.77 11.64
C VAL A 87 -9.94 -3.80 12.60
N GLU A 88 -9.38 -3.34 13.72
CA GLU A 88 -8.92 -4.19 14.83
C GLU A 88 -8.96 -3.41 16.15
N GLY A 89 -9.00 -4.13 17.28
CA GLY A 89 -9.03 -3.54 18.61
C GLY A 89 -10.04 -4.22 19.54
N ASP A 90 -10.53 -3.48 20.52
CA ASP A 90 -11.53 -3.96 21.47
C ASP A 90 -12.91 -4.04 20.80
N GLU A 91 -13.68 -5.10 21.11
CA GLU A 91 -14.95 -5.42 20.45
C GLU A 91 -15.96 -4.26 20.50
N GLN A 92 -16.05 -3.59 21.66
CA GLN A 92 -16.95 -2.47 21.86
C GLN A 92 -16.62 -1.28 20.94
N ALA A 93 -15.33 -0.94 20.80
CA ALA A 93 -14.89 0.12 19.91
C ALA A 93 -15.10 -0.29 18.43
N ILE A 94 -14.78 -1.54 18.07
CA ILE A 94 -14.99 -2.08 16.71
C ILE A 94 -16.44 -1.97 16.29
N LYS A 95 -17.39 -2.29 17.17
CA LYS A 95 -18.83 -2.21 16.88
C LYS A 95 -19.26 -0.78 16.52
N ILE A 96 -18.80 0.20 17.28
CA ILE A 96 -19.09 1.62 17.04
C ILE A 96 -18.47 2.06 15.70
N LEU A 97 -17.20 1.74 15.50
CA LEU A 97 -16.44 2.18 14.32
C LEU A 97 -16.95 1.53 13.03
N ASN A 98 -17.34 0.25 13.08
CA ASN A 98 -17.99 -0.41 11.93
C ASN A 98 -19.27 0.33 11.51
N ALA A 99 -20.13 0.67 12.46
CA ALA A 99 -21.35 1.42 12.16
C ALA A 99 -21.03 2.80 11.56
N LEU A 100 -20.08 3.52 12.14
CA LEU A 100 -19.68 4.86 11.72
C LEU A 100 -19.05 4.86 10.31
N PHE A 101 -18.07 3.99 10.08
CA PHE A 101 -17.41 3.93 8.77
C PHE A 101 -18.34 3.40 7.67
N THR A 102 -19.24 2.46 7.99
CA THR A 102 -20.30 2.01 7.05
C THR A 102 -21.25 3.15 6.69
N ALA A 103 -21.62 3.99 7.66
CA ALA A 103 -22.51 5.13 7.42
C ALA A 103 -21.93 6.16 6.43
N ILE A 104 -20.60 6.27 6.34
CA ILE A 104 -19.91 7.11 5.36
C ILE A 104 -19.51 6.35 4.08
N GLY A 105 -20.02 5.14 3.88
CA GLY A 105 -19.79 4.32 2.69
C GLY A 105 -18.55 3.43 2.72
N GLY A 106 -17.85 3.31 3.83
CA GLY A 106 -16.71 2.41 3.99
C GLY A 106 -17.15 0.94 4.11
N GLN A 107 -16.31 0.03 3.62
CA GLN A 107 -16.50 -1.42 3.69
C GLN A 107 -15.54 -2.00 4.74
N CYS A 108 -16.02 -2.15 5.98
CA CYS A 108 -15.20 -2.62 7.09
C CYS A 108 -14.97 -4.13 7.03
N PHE A 109 -13.72 -4.55 7.33
CA PHE A 109 -13.36 -5.95 7.50
C PHE A 109 -12.38 -6.12 8.66
N PRO A 110 -12.42 -7.26 9.39
CA PRO A 110 -11.53 -7.50 10.51
C PRO A 110 -10.11 -7.83 10.04
N LEU A 111 -9.11 -7.31 10.76
CA LEU A 111 -7.70 -7.59 10.51
C LEU A 111 -7.01 -7.98 11.82
N PRO A 112 -6.30 -9.13 11.90
CA PRO A 112 -5.51 -9.44 13.09
C PRO A 112 -4.42 -8.39 13.33
N SER A 113 -4.36 -7.81 14.53
CA SER A 113 -3.41 -6.75 14.92
C SER A 113 -1.95 -7.13 14.60
N ALA A 114 -1.57 -8.40 14.80
CA ALA A 114 -0.22 -8.89 14.52
C ALA A 114 0.17 -8.89 13.03
N LYS A 115 -0.81 -8.79 12.13
CA LYS A 115 -0.59 -8.81 10.67
C LYS A 115 -0.65 -7.43 10.02
N LYS A 116 -0.91 -6.36 10.79
CA LYS A 116 -1.07 -5.00 10.24
C LYS A 116 0.13 -4.53 9.42
N ALA A 117 1.35 -4.74 9.90
CA ALA A 117 2.55 -4.30 9.18
C ALA A 117 2.66 -4.95 7.78
N LEU A 118 2.47 -6.26 7.69
CA LEU A 118 2.51 -6.98 6.41
C LEU A 118 1.35 -6.56 5.49
N TYR A 119 0.15 -6.46 6.05
CA TYR A 119 -1.01 -5.96 5.31
C TYR A 119 -0.76 -4.55 4.74
N HIS A 120 -0.24 -3.63 5.56
CA HIS A 120 0.07 -2.26 5.11
C HIS A 120 1.18 -2.25 4.04
N ALA A 121 2.21 -3.08 4.20
CA ALA A 121 3.25 -3.23 3.17
C ALA A 121 2.65 -3.67 1.83
N ALA A 122 1.68 -4.58 1.81
CA ALA A 122 1.01 -5.00 0.59
C ALA A 122 0.22 -3.84 -0.07
N THR A 123 -0.47 -3.00 0.70
CA THR A 123 -1.17 -1.82 0.16
C THR A 123 -0.20 -0.75 -0.35
N VAL A 124 0.94 -0.55 0.32
CA VAL A 124 2.02 0.34 -0.12
C VAL A 124 2.62 -0.16 -1.44
N MET A 125 2.87 -1.47 -1.59
CA MET A 125 3.33 -2.05 -2.84
C MET A 125 2.37 -1.76 -4.00
N ALA A 126 1.09 -1.95 -3.80
CA ALA A 126 0.08 -1.78 -4.84
C ALA A 126 -0.23 -0.30 -5.18
N CYS A 127 0.10 0.65 -4.31
CA CYS A 127 -0.20 2.07 -4.49
C CYS A 127 1.08 2.91 -4.62
N ASN A 128 1.81 3.08 -3.53
CA ASN A 128 2.95 3.99 -3.47
C ASN A 128 4.13 3.51 -4.34
N ASN A 129 4.45 2.21 -4.27
CA ASN A 129 5.56 1.66 -5.06
C ASN A 129 5.21 1.58 -6.55
N LEU A 130 3.92 1.41 -6.89
CA LEU A 130 3.48 1.53 -8.28
C LEU A 130 3.76 2.94 -8.82
N VAL A 131 3.47 4.02 -8.06
CA VAL A 131 3.81 5.39 -8.48
C VAL A 131 5.31 5.54 -8.70
N ALA A 132 6.15 5.02 -7.80
CA ALA A 132 7.59 5.06 -7.93
C ALA A 132 8.09 4.29 -9.17
N LEU A 133 7.52 3.12 -9.45
CA LEU A 133 7.83 2.33 -10.66
C LEU A 133 7.49 3.09 -11.95
N LEU A 134 6.32 3.73 -11.99
CA LEU A 134 5.89 4.52 -13.15
C LEU A 134 6.77 5.76 -13.36
N ASP A 135 7.23 6.40 -12.28
CA ASP A 135 8.15 7.53 -12.35
C ASP A 135 9.53 7.10 -12.86
N ILE A 136 10.07 5.97 -12.38
CA ILE A 136 11.31 5.38 -12.91
C ILE A 136 11.17 5.10 -14.42
N SER A 137 10.05 4.56 -14.87
CA SER A 137 9.82 4.30 -16.30
C SER A 137 9.82 5.59 -17.14
N LYS A 138 9.25 6.68 -16.61
CA LYS A 138 9.31 8.00 -17.26
C LYS A 138 10.74 8.55 -17.31
N GLN A 139 11.52 8.38 -16.25
CA GLN A 139 12.92 8.78 -16.22
C GLN A 139 13.75 8.03 -17.26
N MET A 140 13.54 6.73 -17.43
CA MET A 140 14.19 5.92 -18.48
C MET A 140 13.85 6.44 -19.89
N LEU A 141 12.59 6.80 -20.15
CA LEU A 141 12.20 7.39 -21.44
C LEU A 141 12.81 8.78 -21.67
N ALA A 142 12.98 9.58 -20.62
CA ALA A 142 13.64 10.87 -20.71
C ALA A 142 15.14 10.74 -21.05
N GLU A 143 15.81 9.67 -20.56
CA GLU A 143 17.22 9.39 -20.85
C GLU A 143 17.47 9.06 -22.34
N VAL A 144 16.44 8.63 -23.04
CA VAL A 144 16.49 8.39 -24.50
C VAL A 144 15.79 9.53 -25.30
N ASP A 145 15.80 10.74 -24.76
CA ASP A 145 15.31 11.97 -25.38
C ASP A 145 13.82 12.00 -25.74
N ILE A 146 13.00 11.17 -25.08
CA ILE A 146 11.53 11.20 -25.24
C ILE A 146 10.94 12.28 -24.32
N ASP A 147 10.31 13.30 -24.89
CA ASP A 147 9.70 14.39 -24.14
C ASP A 147 8.47 13.96 -23.32
N LYS A 148 8.09 14.78 -22.33
CA LYS A 148 6.99 14.45 -21.40
C LYS A 148 5.66 14.14 -22.09
N THR A 149 5.34 14.82 -23.17
CA THR A 149 4.10 14.61 -23.92
C THR A 149 4.11 13.23 -24.59
N GLN A 150 5.23 12.88 -25.20
CA GLN A 150 5.42 11.55 -25.81
C GLN A 150 5.47 10.46 -24.76
N GLN A 151 6.12 10.68 -23.60
CA GLN A 151 6.09 9.73 -22.47
C GLN A 151 4.66 9.40 -22.05
N ASP A 152 3.80 10.41 -21.89
CA ASP A 152 2.40 10.21 -21.54
C ASP A 152 1.61 9.46 -22.64
N GLN A 153 1.88 9.76 -23.89
CA GLN A 153 1.26 9.07 -25.03
C GLN A 153 1.66 7.59 -25.11
N ILE A 154 2.90 7.24 -24.74
CA ILE A 154 3.41 5.88 -24.73
C ILE A 154 2.92 5.11 -23.50
N LEU A 155 3.12 5.68 -22.31
CA LEU A 155 2.91 4.96 -21.05
C LEU A 155 1.45 4.89 -20.62
N ASN A 156 0.67 5.98 -20.80
CA ASN A 156 -0.69 5.99 -20.26
C ASN A 156 -1.59 4.88 -20.84
N PRO A 157 -1.64 4.62 -22.16
CA PRO A 157 -2.43 3.51 -22.69
C PRO A 157 -1.88 2.14 -22.26
N LEU A 158 -0.55 1.96 -22.23
CA LEU A 158 0.09 0.73 -21.83
C LEU A 158 -0.22 0.39 -20.35
N ILE A 159 -0.08 1.39 -19.46
CA ILE A 159 -0.38 1.22 -18.03
C ILE A 159 -1.84 0.85 -17.83
N ARG A 160 -2.78 1.58 -18.45
CA ARG A 160 -4.22 1.29 -18.35
C ARG A 160 -4.51 -0.14 -18.80
N GLN A 161 -4.03 -0.52 -19.97
CA GLN A 161 -4.26 -1.87 -20.50
C GLN A 161 -3.68 -2.95 -19.58
N THR A 162 -2.46 -2.75 -19.06
CA THR A 162 -1.83 -3.70 -18.13
C THR A 162 -2.63 -3.86 -16.86
N VAL A 163 -3.05 -2.72 -16.25
CA VAL A 163 -3.86 -2.73 -15.03
C VAL A 163 -5.24 -3.35 -15.28
N ASP A 164 -5.92 -2.97 -16.37
CA ASP A 164 -7.22 -3.52 -16.74
C ASP A 164 -7.12 -5.05 -16.98
N ASN A 165 -6.08 -5.50 -17.66
CA ASN A 165 -5.86 -6.93 -17.86
C ASN A 165 -5.69 -7.66 -16.52
N TYR A 166 -4.91 -7.10 -15.59
CA TYR A 166 -4.71 -7.69 -14.28
C TYR A 166 -6.00 -7.72 -13.44
N LEU A 167 -6.77 -6.63 -13.43
CA LEU A 167 -8.02 -6.53 -12.66
C LEU A 167 -9.14 -7.42 -13.20
N ASN A 168 -9.14 -7.69 -14.51
CA ASN A 168 -10.16 -8.53 -15.16
C ASN A 168 -9.79 -10.02 -15.21
N ASN A 169 -8.59 -10.40 -14.74
CA ASN A 169 -8.16 -11.78 -14.64
C ASN A 169 -7.93 -12.17 -13.16
N THR A 170 -8.16 -13.42 -12.85
CA THR A 170 -7.94 -13.96 -11.49
C THR A 170 -6.52 -14.48 -11.29
N ASP A 171 -5.73 -14.58 -12.36
CA ASP A 171 -4.39 -15.17 -12.35
C ASP A 171 -3.37 -14.22 -13.00
N ALA A 172 -2.32 -13.87 -12.26
CA ALA A 172 -1.20 -13.08 -12.75
C ALA A 172 -0.48 -13.75 -13.93
N ALA A 173 -0.47 -15.08 -13.99
CA ALA A 173 0.12 -15.83 -15.09
C ALA A 173 -0.61 -15.57 -16.42
N ALA A 174 -1.91 -15.30 -16.39
CA ALA A 174 -2.66 -14.93 -17.59
C ALA A 174 -2.34 -13.51 -18.11
N CYS A 175 -1.70 -12.67 -17.28
CA CYS A 175 -1.46 -11.25 -17.58
C CYS A 175 -0.01 -10.92 -17.92
N LEU A 176 0.95 -11.76 -17.47
CA LEU A 176 2.37 -11.50 -17.70
C LEU A 176 2.71 -11.67 -19.19
N THR A 177 3.41 -10.68 -19.73
CA THR A 177 3.94 -10.67 -21.10
C THR A 177 5.41 -10.25 -21.08
N GLY A 178 6.03 -10.18 -22.25
CA GLY A 178 7.39 -9.64 -22.37
C GLY A 178 8.49 -10.72 -22.38
N PRO A 179 9.77 -10.33 -22.28
CA PRO A 179 10.90 -11.24 -22.50
C PRO A 179 10.99 -12.35 -21.45
N ILE A 180 10.73 -12.07 -20.17
CA ILE A 180 10.78 -13.07 -19.10
C ILE A 180 9.71 -14.15 -19.32
N SER A 181 8.48 -13.74 -19.68
CA SER A 181 7.39 -14.67 -19.99
C SER A 181 7.74 -15.65 -21.12
N ARG A 182 8.58 -15.23 -22.08
CA ARG A 182 8.99 -16.03 -23.24
C ARG A 182 10.35 -16.70 -23.07
N GLY A 183 11.02 -16.55 -21.94
CA GLY A 183 12.36 -17.12 -21.73
C GLY A 183 13.49 -16.43 -22.52
N ASP A 184 13.29 -15.17 -22.95
CA ASP A 184 14.25 -14.42 -23.77
C ASP A 184 15.36 -13.81 -22.89
N ASP A 185 16.35 -14.64 -22.56
CA ASP A 185 17.51 -14.27 -21.75
C ASP A 185 18.40 -13.21 -22.41
N SER A 186 18.46 -13.21 -23.75
CA SER A 186 19.26 -12.23 -24.50
C SER A 186 18.71 -10.81 -24.37
N THR A 187 17.40 -10.63 -24.44
CA THR A 187 16.74 -9.33 -24.22
C THR A 187 16.89 -8.87 -22.77
N VAL A 188 16.77 -9.78 -21.79
CA VAL A 188 16.98 -9.44 -20.37
C VAL A 188 18.40 -8.99 -20.12
N ALA A 189 19.41 -9.67 -20.70
CA ALA A 189 20.81 -9.26 -20.59
C ALA A 189 21.04 -7.86 -21.18
N ALA A 190 20.52 -7.59 -22.37
CA ALA A 190 20.62 -6.27 -23.01
C ALA A 190 19.98 -5.16 -22.16
N HIS A 191 18.83 -5.43 -21.51
CA HIS A 191 18.22 -4.47 -20.60
C HIS A 191 19.11 -4.20 -19.38
N LEU A 192 19.67 -5.22 -18.74
CA LEU A 192 20.56 -5.08 -17.59
C LEU A 192 21.84 -4.32 -17.94
N ASP A 193 22.39 -4.51 -19.13
CA ASP A 193 23.55 -3.76 -19.63
C ASP A 193 23.20 -2.29 -19.83
N ALA A 194 22.07 -1.99 -20.48
CA ALA A 194 21.58 -0.64 -20.67
C ALA A 194 21.29 0.10 -19.34
N LEU A 195 20.86 -0.62 -18.32
CA LEU A 195 20.56 -0.08 -16.98
C LEU A 195 21.80 0.02 -16.08
N SER A 196 22.97 -0.51 -16.52
CA SER A 196 24.19 -0.57 -15.68
C SER A 196 24.67 0.80 -15.16
N PRO A 197 24.53 1.95 -15.87
CA PRO A 197 24.92 3.24 -15.35
C PRO A 197 24.03 3.73 -14.18
N GLN A 198 22.81 3.24 -14.08
CA GLN A 198 21.80 3.68 -13.10
C GLN A 198 21.43 2.56 -12.13
N ARG A 199 22.26 2.40 -11.09
CA ARG A 199 22.11 1.32 -10.11
C ARG A 199 20.68 1.18 -9.54
N GLN A 200 20.00 2.30 -9.28
CA GLN A 200 18.64 2.26 -8.73
C GLN A 200 17.64 1.63 -9.71
N TRP A 201 17.72 1.97 -10.99
CA TRP A 201 16.86 1.42 -12.02
C TRP A 201 17.13 -0.06 -12.24
N ARG A 202 18.41 -0.43 -12.28
CA ARG A 202 18.86 -1.81 -12.43
C ARG A 202 18.35 -2.68 -11.29
N ASN A 203 18.49 -2.23 -10.04
CA ASN A 203 18.00 -2.95 -8.88
C ASN A 203 16.47 -3.13 -8.93
N ALA A 204 15.71 -2.07 -9.25
CA ALA A 204 14.26 -2.16 -9.39
C ALA A 204 13.86 -3.16 -10.47
N TYR A 205 14.50 -3.11 -11.65
CA TYR A 205 14.27 -4.05 -12.73
C TYR A 205 14.54 -5.49 -12.31
N SER A 206 15.66 -5.74 -11.60
CA SER A 206 16.06 -7.08 -11.20
C SER A 206 15.13 -7.70 -10.18
N VAL A 207 14.78 -6.96 -9.11
CA VAL A 207 13.87 -7.46 -8.05
C VAL A 207 12.48 -7.77 -8.62
N LEU A 208 11.94 -6.90 -9.47
CA LEU A 208 10.66 -7.15 -10.14
C LEU A 208 10.77 -8.26 -11.18
N GLY A 209 11.92 -8.37 -11.86
CA GLY A 209 12.23 -9.46 -12.78
C GLY A 209 12.23 -10.83 -12.10
N GLU A 210 12.82 -10.95 -10.90
CA GLU A 210 12.78 -12.18 -10.10
C GLU A 210 11.33 -12.58 -9.74
N ALA A 211 10.50 -11.62 -9.36
CA ALA A 211 9.08 -11.90 -9.13
C ALA A 211 8.36 -12.36 -10.42
N ALA A 212 8.69 -11.74 -11.56
CA ALA A 212 8.14 -12.11 -12.86
C ALA A 212 8.57 -13.52 -13.30
N VAL A 213 9.79 -13.99 -12.96
CA VAL A 213 10.21 -15.39 -13.21
C VAL A 213 9.27 -16.37 -12.51
N GLY A 214 8.90 -16.11 -11.24
CA GLY A 214 7.96 -16.97 -10.52
C GLY A 214 6.58 -17.05 -11.20
N ILE A 215 6.12 -15.96 -11.81
CA ILE A 215 4.87 -15.94 -12.59
C ILE A 215 5.05 -16.67 -13.91
N ALA A 216 6.17 -16.48 -14.62
CA ALA A 216 6.46 -17.15 -15.88
C ALA A 216 6.57 -18.68 -15.73
N GLN A 217 7.08 -19.17 -14.60
CA GLN A 217 7.06 -20.60 -14.26
C GLN A 217 5.64 -21.17 -14.22
N GLN A 218 4.70 -20.41 -13.66
CA GLN A 218 3.28 -20.82 -13.61
C GLN A 218 2.62 -20.77 -14.99
N GLN A 219 3.06 -19.85 -15.89
CA GLN A 219 2.58 -19.80 -17.28
C GLN A 219 2.99 -21.02 -18.10
N GLY A 220 4.20 -21.50 -17.91
CA GLY A 220 4.76 -22.63 -18.65
C GLY A 220 5.09 -22.34 -20.12
N TYR A 221 5.26 -21.08 -20.52
CA TYR A 221 5.66 -20.71 -21.89
C TYR A 221 7.18 -20.84 -22.12
N ALA A 222 7.95 -20.44 -21.10
CA ALA A 222 9.40 -20.59 -21.09
C ALA A 222 9.80 -21.90 -20.41
N SER A 223 10.89 -22.51 -20.87
CA SER A 223 11.45 -23.71 -20.25
C SER A 223 12.15 -23.37 -18.91
N ASP A 224 12.26 -24.35 -18.03
CA ASP A 224 12.98 -24.21 -16.76
C ASP A 224 14.44 -23.75 -16.95
N ASP A 225 15.11 -24.19 -18.03
CA ASP A 225 16.51 -23.83 -18.30
C ASP A 225 16.65 -22.37 -18.77
N GLU A 226 15.70 -21.85 -19.56
CA GLU A 226 15.64 -20.42 -19.90
C GLU A 226 15.39 -19.57 -18.69
N LEU A 227 14.43 -19.93 -17.84
CA LEU A 227 14.14 -19.21 -16.61
C LEU A 227 15.30 -19.24 -15.61
N LYS A 228 16.05 -20.34 -15.49
CA LYS A 228 17.28 -20.41 -14.69
C LYS A 228 18.36 -19.45 -15.19
N LYS A 229 18.55 -19.33 -16.50
CA LYS A 229 19.50 -18.36 -17.08
C LYS A 229 19.09 -16.93 -16.75
N ILE A 230 17.80 -16.58 -16.93
CA ILE A 230 17.27 -15.27 -16.58
C ILE A 230 17.46 -14.97 -15.08
N THR A 231 17.16 -15.92 -14.19
CA THR A 231 17.39 -15.78 -12.75
C THR A 231 18.86 -15.49 -12.44
N ALA A 232 19.79 -16.19 -13.09
CA ALA A 232 21.22 -15.97 -12.91
C ALA A 232 21.70 -14.59 -13.41
N LEU A 233 21.08 -14.03 -14.45
CA LEU A 233 21.34 -12.65 -14.90
C LEU A 233 20.84 -11.62 -13.91
N LEU A 234 19.61 -11.75 -13.41
CA LEU A 234 18.98 -10.84 -12.46
C LEU A 234 19.73 -10.80 -11.12
N ALA A 235 20.21 -11.94 -10.62
CA ALA A 235 20.93 -12.03 -9.34
C ALA A 235 22.33 -11.36 -9.38
N ARG A 236 22.89 -11.04 -10.54
CA ARG A 236 24.18 -10.34 -10.71
C ARG A 236 24.02 -8.81 -10.81
N ALA A 237 22.81 -8.34 -10.71
CA ALA A 237 22.46 -6.95 -10.97
C ALA A 237 22.71 -6.00 -9.76
#